data_f23f98a2a1eef6acaf393ec2570d55ef
#
_entry.id   f23f98a2a1eef6acaf393ec2570d55ef
#
_cell.length_a   1.000
_cell.length_b   1.000
_cell.length_c   1.000
_cell.angle_alpha   90.00
_cell.angle_beta   90.00
_cell.angle_gamma   90.00
#
_symmetry.space_group_name_H-M   'P 1'
#
loop_
_entity.id
_entity.type
_entity.pdbx_description
1 polymer ?
#
loop_
_entity_poly.entity_id
_entity_poly.type
_entity_poly.pdbx_seq_one_letter_code
_entity_poly.pdbx_strand_id
1 'polypeptide(L)'
;MNSKKSRPVKIYLLIGFSLLIATGVLVWRYYKYKLVHNSIQEGIREKTKGLYQVRYDSLYIDEVSGTLHVAKVQLLPDTALFRQMAKEHKSPPVLVTINIPNLDIMRVKTPKALLNKEIEGGKIEVNGASIEIALSDFLRDSTEYSPAKEIYKQILGSLKSIRMDSIQVNHATLIVKDFRSGKTRFTGQDFSFLLTGVMVDSLTKDDSSTILFSKNLALVCKEINIPSEDKRYRF
;
A
#
# COMPACT_ATOMS: atom_id res chain seq x y z
N MET A 1 15.66 63.05 34.33
CA MET A 1 14.68 61.94 34.08
C MET A 1 15.10 61.22 32.84
N ASN A 2 15.78 60.06 32.98
CA ASN A 2 16.29 59.28 31.87
C ASN A 2 15.36 58.06 31.64
N SER A 3 14.55 58.11 30.61
CA SER A 3 13.75 56.98 30.16
C SER A 3 14.63 55.98 29.36
N LYS A 4 15.01 54.88 29.99
CA LYS A 4 15.74 53.78 29.36
C LYS A 4 14.88 53.12 28.27
N LYS A 5 15.26 53.29 27.00
CA LYS A 5 14.77 52.54 25.85
C LYS A 5 15.19 51.06 25.95
N SER A 6 14.35 50.19 26.56
CA SER A 6 14.60 48.73 26.65
C SER A 6 13.85 47.91 25.58
N ARG A 7 13.51 48.51 24.45
CA ARG A 7 12.72 47.86 23.39
C ARG A 7 13.46 46.94 22.41
N PRO A 8 14.74 47.13 22.04
CA PRO A 8 15.35 46.30 20.99
C PRO A 8 15.65 44.86 21.45
N VAL A 9 16.04 44.63 22.70
CA VAL A 9 16.44 43.30 23.20
C VAL A 9 15.28 42.30 23.16
N LYS A 10 14.07 42.72 23.52
CA LYS A 10 12.87 41.84 23.47
C LYS A 10 12.50 41.43 22.07
N ILE A 11 12.71 42.30 21.06
CA ILE A 11 12.43 41.99 19.64
C ILE A 11 13.43 40.97 19.12
N TYR A 12 14.72 41.11 19.43
CA TYR A 12 15.74 40.14 19.01
C TYR A 12 15.54 38.77 19.67
N LEU A 13 15.11 38.73 20.95
CA LEU A 13 14.73 37.48 21.61
C LEU A 13 13.52 36.80 20.96
N LEU A 14 12.49 37.55 20.58
CA LEU A 14 11.32 37.03 19.89
C LEU A 14 11.67 36.46 18.49
N ILE A 15 12.49 37.17 17.73
CA ILE A 15 12.97 36.74 16.44
C ILE A 15 13.84 35.48 16.58
N GLY A 16 14.76 35.43 17.52
CA GLY A 16 15.61 34.26 17.80
C GLY A 16 14.78 33.05 18.20
N PHE A 17 13.78 33.22 19.05
CA PHE A 17 12.87 32.16 19.47
C PHE A 17 11.98 31.63 18.30
N SER A 18 11.47 32.56 17.49
CA SER A 18 10.70 32.20 16.28
C SER A 18 11.54 31.39 15.26
N LEU A 19 12.79 31.79 15.05
CA LEU A 19 13.72 31.12 14.17
C LEU A 19 14.11 29.72 14.70
N LEU A 20 14.24 29.58 16.01
CA LEU A 20 14.52 28.29 16.64
C LEU A 20 13.33 27.34 16.54
N ILE A 21 12.09 27.83 16.70
CA ILE A 21 10.87 27.03 16.47
C ILE A 21 10.79 26.63 14.99
N ALA A 22 10.99 27.56 14.06
CA ALA A 22 10.93 27.28 12.62
C ALA A 22 11.98 26.21 12.22
N THR A 23 13.20 26.34 12.74
CA THR A 23 14.25 25.32 12.50
C THR A 23 13.88 23.98 13.12
N GLY A 24 13.33 23.96 14.33
CA GLY A 24 12.86 22.75 14.99
C GLY A 24 11.76 22.04 14.19
N VAL A 25 10.80 22.80 13.64
CA VAL A 25 9.72 22.27 12.79
C VAL A 25 10.28 21.71 11.47
N LEU A 26 11.24 22.39 10.83
CA LEU A 26 11.87 21.92 9.59
C LEU A 26 12.68 20.64 9.82
N VAL A 27 13.46 20.59 10.90
CA VAL A 27 14.22 19.41 11.30
C VAL A 27 13.29 18.25 11.62
N TRP A 28 12.21 18.50 12.35
CA TRP A 28 11.20 17.50 12.68
C TRP A 28 10.52 16.95 11.41
N ARG A 29 10.11 17.81 10.46
CA ARG A 29 9.54 17.37 9.17
C ARG A 29 10.52 16.52 8.38
N TYR A 30 11.80 16.90 8.32
CA TYR A 30 12.83 16.14 7.62
C TYR A 30 13.07 14.77 8.25
N TYR A 31 13.21 14.70 9.58
CA TYR A 31 13.40 13.42 10.28
C TYR A 31 12.17 12.51 10.19
N LYS A 32 10.97 13.07 10.33
CA LYS A 32 9.71 12.33 10.20
C LYS A 32 9.58 11.71 8.81
N TYR A 33 9.86 12.47 7.76
CA TYR A 33 9.83 11.97 6.38
C TYR A 33 10.81 10.82 6.18
N LYS A 34 12.06 10.98 6.62
CA LYS A 34 13.11 9.97 6.49
C LYS A 34 12.81 8.69 7.27
N LEU A 35 12.27 8.80 8.49
CA LEU A 35 11.87 7.65 9.31
C LEU A 35 10.75 6.85 8.66
N VAL A 36 9.70 7.52 8.19
CA VAL A 36 8.56 6.84 7.53
C VAL A 36 9.00 6.19 6.23
N HIS A 37 9.79 6.88 5.42
CA HIS A 37 10.28 6.37 4.14
C HIS A 37 11.10 5.09 4.29
N ASN A 38 12.11 5.10 5.15
CA ASN A 38 12.98 3.95 5.37
C ASN A 38 12.21 2.77 5.99
N SER A 39 11.34 3.04 6.97
CA SER A 39 10.60 1.98 7.67
C SER A 39 9.63 1.22 6.76
N ILE A 40 8.99 1.88 5.80
CA ILE A 40 8.09 1.21 4.85
C ILE A 40 8.90 0.33 3.89
N GLN A 41 9.97 0.86 3.31
CA GLN A 41 10.78 0.13 2.34
C GLN A 41 11.49 -1.07 2.98
N GLU A 42 12.13 -0.86 4.14
CA GLU A 42 12.80 -1.93 4.88
C GLU A 42 11.82 -2.98 5.36
N GLY A 43 10.66 -2.58 5.89
CA GLY A 43 9.63 -3.49 6.35
C GLY A 43 9.12 -4.43 5.25
N ILE A 44 8.85 -3.92 4.06
CA ILE A 44 8.41 -4.73 2.92
C ILE A 44 9.54 -5.63 2.43
N ARG A 45 10.76 -5.10 2.28
CA ARG A 45 11.91 -5.87 1.84
C ARG A 45 12.22 -7.03 2.79
N GLU A 46 12.22 -6.78 4.10
CA GLU A 46 12.48 -7.81 5.12
C GLU A 46 11.39 -8.89 5.12
N LYS A 47 10.12 -8.49 5.12
CA LYS A 47 8.99 -9.43 5.16
C LYS A 47 8.87 -10.28 3.91
N THR A 48 9.23 -9.75 2.76
CA THR A 48 9.20 -10.48 1.48
C THR A 48 10.53 -11.15 1.15
N LYS A 49 11.50 -11.16 2.08
CA LYS A 49 12.86 -11.69 1.88
C LYS A 49 13.53 -11.08 0.63
N GLY A 50 13.27 -9.81 0.38
CA GLY A 50 13.80 -9.07 -0.77
C GLY A 50 13.04 -9.25 -2.07
N LEU A 51 11.98 -10.06 -2.11
CA LEU A 51 11.21 -10.32 -3.33
C LEU A 51 10.48 -9.08 -3.83
N TYR A 52 10.05 -8.18 -2.94
CA TYR A 52 9.36 -6.95 -3.31
C TYR A 52 10.05 -5.71 -2.77
N GLN A 53 9.99 -4.64 -3.56
CA GLN A 53 10.34 -3.29 -3.13
C GLN A 53 9.18 -2.34 -3.42
N VAL A 54 8.99 -1.38 -2.52
CA VAL A 54 8.02 -0.28 -2.72
C VAL A 54 8.78 0.99 -3.04
N ARG A 55 8.30 1.72 -4.04
CA ARG A 55 8.76 3.06 -4.39
C ARG A 55 7.57 4.00 -4.41
N TYR A 56 7.77 5.25 -4.10
CA TYR A 56 6.81 6.33 -4.27
C TYR A 56 7.55 7.64 -4.51
N ASP A 57 6.89 8.57 -5.17
CA ASP A 57 7.47 9.86 -5.54
C ASP A 57 7.38 10.85 -4.38
N SER A 58 6.19 11.02 -3.85
CA SER A 58 5.94 11.94 -2.73
C SER A 58 4.95 11.38 -1.73
N LEU A 59 5.12 11.81 -0.48
CA LEU A 59 4.24 11.48 0.63
C LEU A 59 3.94 12.77 1.40
N TYR A 60 2.67 13.11 1.49
CA TYR A 60 2.19 14.28 2.21
C TYR A 60 1.18 13.86 3.27
N ILE A 61 1.35 14.34 4.49
CA ILE A 61 0.45 14.09 5.62
C ILE A 61 -0.18 15.42 6.02
N ASP A 62 -1.49 15.51 5.89
CA ASP A 62 -2.30 16.56 6.51
C ASP A 62 -2.69 16.10 7.92
N GLU A 63 -2.02 16.66 8.93
CA GLU A 63 -2.24 16.29 10.33
C GLU A 63 -3.58 16.79 10.87
N VAL A 64 -4.18 17.81 10.25
CA VAL A 64 -5.46 18.39 10.67
C VAL A 64 -6.62 17.50 10.25
N SER A 65 -6.64 17.08 8.99
CA SER A 65 -7.66 16.15 8.48
C SER A 65 -7.36 14.68 8.77
N GLY A 66 -6.12 14.35 9.16
CA GLY A 66 -5.64 12.98 9.26
C GLY A 66 -5.55 12.29 7.90
N THR A 67 -5.29 13.05 6.83
CA THR A 67 -5.21 12.51 5.47
C THR A 67 -3.76 12.32 5.06
N LEU A 68 -3.47 11.16 4.51
CA LEU A 68 -2.19 10.79 3.90
C LEU A 68 -2.37 10.69 2.39
N HIS A 69 -1.60 11.48 1.64
CA HIS A 69 -1.54 11.45 0.19
C HIS A 69 -0.19 10.88 -0.25
N VAL A 70 -0.23 9.87 -1.10
CA VAL A 70 0.99 9.26 -1.66
C VAL A 70 0.88 9.21 -3.17
N ALA A 71 1.85 9.81 -3.86
CA ALA A 71 1.87 9.83 -5.31
C ALA A 71 2.80 8.77 -5.88
N LYS A 72 2.39 8.18 -7.01
CA LYS A 72 3.16 7.22 -7.82
C LYS A 72 3.69 6.04 -7.01
N VAL A 73 2.81 5.40 -6.24
CA VAL A 73 3.19 4.20 -5.49
C VAL A 73 3.40 3.04 -6.45
N GLN A 74 4.53 2.37 -6.31
CA GLN A 74 4.89 1.19 -7.10
C GLN A 74 5.30 0.04 -6.19
N LEU A 75 4.67 -1.11 -6.35
CA LEU A 75 5.14 -2.38 -5.80
C LEU A 75 5.82 -3.15 -6.92
N LEU A 76 7.12 -3.32 -6.82
CA LEU A 76 7.95 -3.91 -7.87
C LEU A 76 8.59 -5.21 -7.37
N PRO A 77 8.38 -6.33 -8.07
CA PRO A 77 9.03 -7.59 -7.73
C PRO A 77 10.46 -7.66 -8.26
N ASP A 78 11.34 -8.33 -7.53
CA ASP A 78 12.64 -8.79 -8.04
C ASP A 78 12.45 -10.06 -8.85
N THR A 79 12.39 -9.92 -10.18
CA THR A 79 12.20 -11.04 -11.10
C THR A 79 13.40 -11.98 -11.16
N ALA A 80 14.61 -11.51 -10.84
CA ALA A 80 15.80 -12.35 -10.80
C ALA A 80 15.76 -13.28 -9.58
N LEU A 81 15.47 -12.71 -8.41
CA LEU A 81 15.27 -13.48 -7.18
C LEU A 81 14.10 -14.46 -7.33
N PHE A 82 12.98 -14.03 -7.94
CA PHE A 82 11.84 -14.91 -8.21
C PHE A 82 12.22 -16.13 -9.07
N ARG A 83 13.00 -15.92 -10.15
CA ARG A 83 13.51 -17.02 -10.98
C ARG A 83 14.43 -17.97 -10.21
N GLN A 84 15.27 -17.43 -9.33
CA GLN A 84 16.10 -18.26 -8.46
C GLN A 84 15.24 -19.11 -7.52
N MET A 85 14.27 -18.48 -6.82
CA MET A 85 13.34 -19.18 -5.94
C MET A 85 12.52 -20.24 -6.69
N ALA A 86 12.14 -19.98 -7.94
CA ALA A 86 11.41 -20.92 -8.79
C ALA A 86 12.26 -22.17 -9.08
N LYS A 87 13.56 -22.02 -9.36
CA LYS A 87 14.47 -23.16 -9.54
C LYS A 87 14.61 -24.02 -8.28
N GLU A 88 14.49 -23.38 -7.11
CA GLU A 88 14.55 -24.05 -5.81
C GLU A 88 13.18 -24.57 -5.32
N HIS A 89 12.13 -24.48 -6.12
CA HIS A 89 10.74 -24.81 -5.75
C HIS A 89 10.21 -24.06 -4.52
N LYS A 90 10.73 -22.83 -4.29
CA LYS A 90 10.37 -21.96 -3.15
C LYS A 90 9.67 -20.68 -3.57
N SER A 91 9.41 -20.49 -4.87
CA SER A 91 8.73 -19.28 -5.36
C SER A 91 7.27 -19.25 -4.95
N PRO A 92 6.70 -18.08 -4.69
CA PRO A 92 5.26 -17.96 -4.58
C PRO A 92 4.59 -18.32 -5.92
N PRO A 93 3.32 -18.77 -5.90
CA PRO A 93 2.60 -19.16 -7.12
C PRO A 93 2.28 -17.98 -8.02
N VAL A 94 2.31 -16.76 -7.48
CA VAL A 94 2.02 -15.52 -8.22
C VAL A 94 3.07 -14.46 -7.92
N LEU A 95 3.37 -13.66 -8.94
CA LEU A 95 4.20 -12.47 -8.84
C LEU A 95 3.35 -11.27 -9.20
N VAL A 96 3.28 -10.25 -8.33
CA VAL A 96 2.39 -9.10 -8.47
C VAL A 96 3.20 -7.84 -8.70
N THR A 97 2.81 -7.05 -9.71
CA THR A 97 3.30 -5.68 -9.91
C THR A 97 2.13 -4.73 -9.77
N ILE A 98 2.29 -3.66 -8.98
CA ILE A 98 1.25 -2.66 -8.77
C ILE A 98 1.81 -1.28 -9.06
N ASN A 99 1.07 -0.47 -9.83
CA ASN A 99 1.33 0.94 -10.03
C ASN A 99 0.06 1.72 -9.66
N ILE A 100 0.18 2.63 -8.70
CA ILE A 100 -0.90 3.48 -8.23
C ILE A 100 -0.50 4.93 -8.46
N PRO A 101 -1.18 5.66 -9.36
CA PRO A 101 -0.87 7.08 -9.60
C PRO A 101 -1.04 7.93 -8.34
N ASN A 102 -2.17 7.75 -7.64
CA ASN A 102 -2.49 8.46 -6.41
C ASN A 102 -3.17 7.51 -5.42
N LEU A 103 -2.69 7.54 -4.19
CA LEU A 103 -3.22 6.81 -3.05
C LEU A 103 -3.56 7.80 -1.94
N ASP A 104 -4.82 7.86 -1.57
CA ASP A 104 -5.33 8.70 -0.49
C ASP A 104 -5.82 7.83 0.66
N ILE A 105 -5.32 8.09 1.87
CA ILE A 105 -5.78 7.43 3.08
C ILE A 105 -6.32 8.49 4.02
N MET A 106 -7.61 8.45 4.28
CA MET A 106 -8.34 9.48 5.02
C MET A 106 -8.64 9.05 6.44
N ARG A 107 -8.63 9.99 7.36
CA ARG A 107 -8.96 9.79 8.78
C ARG A 107 -8.08 8.74 9.47
N VAL A 108 -6.78 8.79 9.22
CA VAL A 108 -5.80 7.91 9.88
C VAL A 108 -5.61 8.34 11.33
N LYS A 109 -5.78 7.41 12.26
CA LYS A 109 -5.50 7.63 13.68
C LYS A 109 -4.01 7.39 13.96
N THR A 110 -3.18 8.37 13.63
CA THR A 110 -1.72 8.31 13.73
C THR A 110 -1.18 7.87 15.10
N PRO A 111 -1.72 8.35 16.26
CA PRO A 111 -1.22 7.92 17.56
C PRO A 111 -1.33 6.41 17.79
N LYS A 112 -2.41 5.77 17.36
CA LYS A 112 -2.59 4.32 17.48
C LYS A 112 -1.60 3.54 16.62
N ALA A 113 -1.33 4.03 15.41
CA ALA A 113 -0.38 3.39 14.51
C ALA A 113 1.04 3.35 15.08
N LEU A 114 1.48 4.45 15.69
CA LEU A 114 2.84 4.57 16.24
C LEU A 114 3.02 3.82 17.55
N LEU A 115 2.03 3.90 18.46
CA LEU A 115 2.15 3.36 19.81
C LEU A 115 1.71 1.89 19.89
N ASN A 116 0.63 1.53 19.22
CA ASN A 116 -0.01 0.23 19.38
C ASN A 116 0.28 -0.74 18.24
N LYS A 117 0.91 -0.28 17.16
CA LYS A 117 1.04 -1.05 15.91
C LYS A 117 -0.33 -1.42 15.30
N GLU A 118 -1.32 -0.57 15.47
CA GLU A 118 -2.68 -0.72 14.97
C GLU A 118 -2.97 0.41 13.98
N ILE A 119 -3.24 0.09 12.73
CA ILE A 119 -3.68 1.07 11.75
C ILE A 119 -5.21 1.14 11.79
N GLU A 120 -5.72 2.31 12.08
CA GLU A 120 -7.15 2.60 12.03
C GLU A 120 -7.38 3.83 11.16
N GLY A 121 -8.23 3.71 10.16
CA GLY A 121 -8.53 4.79 9.23
C GLY A 121 -9.95 4.70 8.70
N GLY A 122 -10.38 5.77 8.04
CA GLY A 122 -11.71 5.83 7.44
C GLY A 122 -11.73 5.20 6.06
N LYS A 123 -11.07 5.83 5.09
CA LYS A 123 -11.14 5.42 3.68
C LYS A 123 -9.76 5.34 3.06
N ILE A 124 -9.53 4.28 2.29
CA ILE A 124 -8.46 4.23 1.29
C ILE A 124 -9.10 4.46 -0.07
N GLU A 125 -8.57 5.39 -0.84
CA GLU A 125 -9.00 5.67 -2.20
C GLU A 125 -7.83 5.57 -3.17
N VAL A 126 -8.05 4.79 -4.24
CA VAL A 126 -7.08 4.54 -5.30
C VAL A 126 -7.77 4.79 -6.64
N ASN A 127 -7.17 5.62 -7.49
CA ASN A 127 -7.71 5.91 -8.82
C ASN A 127 -6.68 5.54 -9.89
N GLY A 128 -7.13 4.81 -10.91
CA GLY A 128 -6.34 4.47 -12.10
C GLY A 128 -5.19 3.50 -11.83
N ALA A 129 -5.31 2.60 -10.84
CA ALA A 129 -4.29 1.61 -10.57
C ALA A 129 -4.08 0.65 -11.74
N SER A 130 -2.83 0.23 -11.96
CA SER A 130 -2.50 -0.88 -12.84
C SER A 130 -1.95 -2.02 -12.01
N ILE A 131 -2.60 -3.18 -12.09
CA ILE A 131 -2.25 -4.41 -11.38
C ILE A 131 -1.91 -5.48 -12.40
N GLU A 132 -0.71 -5.99 -12.33
CA GLU A 132 -0.26 -7.11 -13.15
C GLU A 132 0.04 -8.30 -12.26
N ILE A 133 -0.56 -9.44 -12.58
CA ILE A 133 -0.37 -10.73 -11.91
C ILE A 133 0.29 -11.69 -12.89
N ALA A 134 1.52 -12.10 -12.60
CA ALA A 134 2.21 -13.13 -13.37
C ALA A 134 2.09 -14.47 -12.63
N LEU A 135 1.47 -15.46 -13.29
CA LEU A 135 1.25 -16.79 -12.77
C LEU A 135 2.50 -17.65 -12.97
N SER A 136 2.96 -18.32 -11.92
CA SER A 136 4.01 -19.33 -12.00
C SER A 136 3.41 -20.69 -12.37
N ASP A 137 4.21 -21.56 -12.99
CA ASP A 137 3.81 -22.94 -13.36
C ASP A 137 3.41 -23.81 -12.15
N PHE A 138 3.80 -23.38 -10.93
CA PHE A 138 3.53 -24.11 -9.69
C PHE A 138 2.08 -24.12 -9.22
N LEU A 139 1.18 -23.34 -9.85
CA LEU A 139 -0.27 -23.39 -9.51
C LEU A 139 -0.94 -24.73 -9.82
N ARG A 140 -0.29 -25.61 -10.57
CA ARG A 140 -0.91 -26.88 -10.98
C ARG A 140 -0.95 -27.96 -9.91
N ASP A 141 -0.09 -27.90 -8.88
CA ASP A 141 0.10 -29.02 -7.93
C ASP A 141 -0.23 -28.70 -6.46
N SER A 142 -0.59 -27.46 -6.09
CA SER A 142 -0.83 -27.12 -4.69
C SER A 142 -2.32 -27.08 -4.34
N THR A 143 -2.84 -28.14 -3.77
CA THR A 143 -4.19 -28.24 -3.17
C THR A 143 -4.34 -27.45 -1.86
N GLU A 144 -3.25 -26.90 -1.29
CA GLU A 144 -3.25 -26.18 -0.01
C GLU A 144 -3.05 -24.65 -0.11
N TYR A 145 -3.02 -24.10 -1.32
CA TYR A 145 -2.82 -22.65 -1.47
C TYR A 145 -4.06 -21.86 -1.05
N SER A 146 -3.96 -21.15 0.08
CA SER A 146 -4.97 -20.18 0.52
C SER A 146 -4.47 -18.76 0.26
N PRO A 147 -4.95 -18.06 -0.77
CA PRO A 147 -4.56 -16.67 -1.05
C PRO A 147 -4.73 -15.76 0.14
N ALA A 148 -5.79 -15.93 0.92
CA ALA A 148 -6.08 -15.12 2.11
C ALA A 148 -5.00 -15.25 3.19
N LYS A 149 -4.48 -16.46 3.45
CA LYS A 149 -3.42 -16.67 4.46
C LYS A 149 -2.10 -16.02 4.05
N GLU A 150 -1.75 -16.07 2.77
CA GLU A 150 -0.54 -15.41 2.29
C GLU A 150 -0.66 -13.89 2.30
N ILE A 151 -1.81 -13.36 1.85
CA ILE A 151 -2.11 -11.92 1.90
C ILE A 151 -2.10 -11.42 3.34
N TYR A 152 -2.70 -12.16 4.29
CA TYR A 152 -2.69 -11.82 5.70
C TYR A 152 -1.27 -11.64 6.25
N LYS A 153 -0.38 -12.60 6.02
CA LYS A 153 1.00 -12.54 6.49
C LYS A 153 1.78 -11.37 5.88
N GLN A 154 1.53 -11.10 4.60
CA GLN A 154 2.21 -10.03 3.86
C GLN A 154 1.71 -8.64 4.25
N ILE A 155 0.39 -8.46 4.43
CA ILE A 155 -0.21 -7.17 4.77
C ILE A 155 0.05 -6.79 6.22
N LEU A 156 -0.18 -7.69 7.17
CA LEU A 156 -0.11 -7.34 8.58
C LEU A 156 1.35 -7.07 9.03
N GLY A 157 2.29 -7.84 8.53
CA GLY A 157 3.71 -7.64 8.83
C GLY A 157 3.98 -7.61 10.34
N SER A 158 4.48 -6.48 10.85
CA SER A 158 4.70 -6.22 12.27
C SER A 158 3.52 -5.56 12.99
N LEU A 159 2.45 -5.26 12.27
CA LEU A 159 1.24 -4.65 12.82
C LEU A 159 0.41 -5.70 13.56
N LYS A 160 -0.36 -5.26 14.54
CA LYS A 160 -1.33 -6.09 15.26
C LYS A 160 -2.65 -6.18 14.50
N SER A 161 -3.09 -5.07 13.95
CA SER A 161 -4.33 -4.99 13.19
C SER A 161 -4.34 -3.83 12.21
N ILE A 162 -5.14 -4.00 11.15
CA ILE A 162 -5.51 -2.95 10.22
C ILE A 162 -7.04 -2.90 10.17
N ARG A 163 -7.62 -1.74 10.43
CA ARG A 163 -9.06 -1.50 10.35
C ARG A 163 -9.33 -0.29 9.48
N MET A 164 -10.13 -0.49 8.44
CA MET A 164 -10.55 0.58 7.53
C MET A 164 -12.07 0.52 7.33
N ASP A 165 -12.74 1.67 7.36
CA ASP A 165 -14.18 1.73 7.08
C ASP A 165 -14.45 1.27 5.64
N SER A 166 -13.60 1.71 4.70
CA SER A 166 -13.69 1.31 3.29
C SER A 166 -12.36 1.37 2.55
N ILE A 167 -12.24 0.51 1.53
CA ILE A 167 -11.19 0.57 0.51
C ILE A 167 -11.90 0.66 -0.83
N GLN A 168 -11.66 1.76 -1.56
CA GLN A 168 -12.25 2.02 -2.87
C GLN A 168 -11.15 2.09 -3.91
N VAL A 169 -11.28 1.30 -4.95
CA VAL A 169 -10.43 1.34 -6.13
C VAL A 169 -11.32 1.66 -7.34
N ASN A 170 -10.95 2.69 -8.09
CA ASN A 170 -11.69 3.14 -9.25
C ASN A 170 -10.81 3.06 -10.50
N HIS A 171 -11.42 2.68 -11.62
CA HIS A 171 -10.80 2.72 -12.94
C HIS A 171 -9.45 1.97 -13.02
N ALA A 172 -9.33 0.86 -12.34
CA ALA A 172 -8.11 0.05 -12.38
C ALA A 172 -8.04 -0.80 -13.66
N THR A 173 -6.82 -1.15 -14.04
CA THR A 173 -6.54 -2.16 -15.07
C THR A 173 -5.94 -3.38 -14.38
N LEU A 174 -6.48 -4.56 -14.67
CA LEU A 174 -5.98 -5.84 -14.18
C LEU A 174 -5.48 -6.69 -15.35
N ILE A 175 -4.23 -7.10 -15.32
CA ILE A 175 -3.61 -7.97 -16.32
C ILE A 175 -3.13 -9.23 -15.64
N VAL A 176 -3.57 -10.39 -16.12
CA VAL A 176 -3.05 -11.69 -15.69
C VAL A 176 -2.29 -12.32 -16.84
N LYS A 177 -1.04 -12.66 -16.60
CA LYS A 177 -0.17 -13.28 -17.61
C LYS A 177 0.55 -14.50 -17.05
N ASP A 178 1.05 -15.33 -17.91
CA ASP A 178 1.95 -16.42 -17.60
C ASP A 178 3.36 -15.88 -17.41
N PHE A 179 4.02 -16.23 -16.31
CA PHE A 179 5.34 -15.67 -15.98
C PHE A 179 6.42 -16.12 -16.97
N ARG A 180 6.38 -17.38 -17.42
CA ARG A 180 7.39 -17.95 -18.29
C ARG A 180 7.27 -17.46 -19.71
N SER A 181 6.06 -17.57 -20.28
CA SER A 181 5.81 -17.22 -21.69
C SER A 181 5.51 -15.75 -21.92
N GLY A 182 5.15 -14.99 -20.84
CA GLY A 182 4.66 -13.63 -20.96
C GLY A 182 3.26 -13.52 -21.59
N LYS A 183 2.61 -14.66 -21.91
CA LYS A 183 1.30 -14.68 -22.58
C LYS A 183 0.22 -14.15 -21.64
N THR A 184 -0.52 -13.15 -22.09
CA THR A 184 -1.68 -12.62 -21.38
C THR A 184 -2.81 -13.64 -21.39
N ARG A 185 -3.37 -13.95 -20.21
CA ARG A 185 -4.50 -14.85 -20.01
C ARG A 185 -5.80 -14.12 -19.75
N PHE A 186 -5.69 -12.91 -19.17
CA PHE A 186 -6.85 -12.11 -18.82
C PHE A 186 -6.46 -10.63 -18.79
N THR A 187 -7.36 -9.78 -19.26
CA THR A 187 -7.28 -8.34 -19.07
C THR A 187 -8.65 -7.81 -18.68
N GLY A 188 -8.73 -7.11 -17.55
CA GLY A 188 -9.89 -6.34 -17.12
C GLY A 188 -9.58 -4.86 -17.22
N GLN A 189 -10.43 -4.09 -17.88
CA GLN A 189 -10.31 -2.64 -17.99
C GLN A 189 -11.45 -1.96 -17.27
N ASP A 190 -11.15 -0.78 -16.73
CA ASP A 190 -12.12 0.00 -15.94
C ASP A 190 -12.74 -0.82 -14.80
N PHE A 191 -11.88 -1.52 -14.11
CA PHE A 191 -12.22 -2.35 -12.98
C PHE A 191 -12.32 -1.48 -11.72
N SER A 192 -13.44 -1.56 -11.04
CA SER A 192 -13.67 -0.81 -9.80
C SER A 192 -14.19 -1.74 -8.72
N PHE A 193 -13.69 -1.58 -7.51
CA PHE A 193 -14.23 -2.31 -6.37
C PHE A 193 -14.30 -1.44 -5.12
N LEU A 194 -15.25 -1.78 -4.26
CA LEU A 194 -15.45 -1.19 -2.94
C LEU A 194 -15.53 -2.30 -1.91
N LEU A 195 -14.58 -2.30 -0.98
CA LEU A 195 -14.63 -3.11 0.23
C LEU A 195 -15.12 -2.23 1.39
N THR A 196 -16.02 -2.74 2.22
CA THR A 196 -16.47 -2.04 3.43
C THR A 196 -16.29 -2.88 4.66
N GLY A 197 -15.98 -2.22 5.80
CA GLY A 197 -15.75 -2.88 7.07
C GLY A 197 -14.54 -3.82 7.03
N VAL A 198 -13.44 -3.33 6.47
CA VAL A 198 -12.19 -4.09 6.33
C VAL A 198 -11.50 -4.22 7.67
N MET A 199 -11.17 -5.45 8.04
CA MET A 199 -10.46 -5.77 9.28
C MET A 199 -9.47 -6.91 9.04
N VAL A 200 -8.20 -6.64 9.28
CA VAL A 200 -7.12 -7.62 9.17
C VAL A 200 -6.45 -7.75 10.54
N ASP A 201 -6.63 -8.86 11.19
CA ASP A 201 -6.00 -9.21 12.47
C ASP A 201 -5.83 -10.73 12.62
N SER A 202 -5.35 -11.18 13.76
CA SER A 202 -5.14 -12.61 14.01
C SER A 202 -6.43 -13.45 14.02
N LEU A 203 -7.59 -12.83 14.23
CA LEU A 203 -8.88 -13.51 14.28
C LEU A 203 -9.49 -13.65 12.89
N THR A 204 -9.32 -12.64 12.04
CA THR A 204 -9.93 -12.60 10.71
C THR A 204 -9.21 -13.45 9.66
N LYS A 205 -8.00 -13.94 9.94
CA LYS A 205 -7.22 -14.75 8.99
C LYS A 205 -7.89 -16.07 8.57
N ASP A 206 -8.69 -16.64 9.46
CA ASP A 206 -9.37 -17.93 9.27
C ASP A 206 -10.91 -17.77 9.19
N ASP A 207 -11.41 -16.52 9.15
CA ASP A 207 -12.83 -16.21 9.06
C ASP A 207 -13.34 -16.37 7.62
N SER A 208 -14.01 -17.48 7.37
CA SER A 208 -14.61 -17.80 6.07
C SER A 208 -15.84 -16.96 5.71
N SER A 209 -16.39 -16.19 6.67
CA SER A 209 -17.54 -15.32 6.44
C SER A 209 -17.19 -13.99 5.78
N THR A 210 -15.91 -13.67 5.69
CA THR A 210 -15.40 -12.43 5.08
C THR A 210 -14.82 -12.65 3.71
N ILE A 211 -15.02 -11.69 2.81
CA ILE A 211 -14.41 -11.66 1.47
C ILE A 211 -13.28 -10.63 1.48
N LEU A 212 -12.03 -11.08 1.27
CA LEU A 212 -10.85 -10.20 1.31
C LEU A 212 -10.78 -9.35 2.61
N PHE A 213 -11.07 -10.00 3.76
CA PHE A 213 -11.10 -9.36 5.08
C PHE A 213 -12.14 -8.24 5.22
N SER A 214 -13.18 -8.22 4.38
CA SER A 214 -14.24 -7.20 4.39
C SER A 214 -15.60 -7.83 4.64
N LYS A 215 -16.53 -7.01 5.18
CA LYS A 215 -17.92 -7.43 5.37
C LYS A 215 -18.70 -7.45 4.06
N ASN A 216 -18.39 -6.50 3.15
CA ASN A 216 -19.05 -6.42 1.85
C ASN A 216 -18.03 -6.09 0.76
N LEU A 217 -18.27 -6.67 -0.41
CA LEU A 217 -17.54 -6.40 -1.65
C LEU A 217 -18.54 -6.01 -2.74
N ALA A 218 -18.38 -4.84 -3.32
CA ALA A 218 -19.01 -4.46 -4.58
C ALA A 218 -17.94 -4.40 -5.66
N LEU A 219 -18.22 -4.97 -6.84
CA LEU A 219 -17.28 -5.08 -7.95
C LEU A 219 -17.96 -4.73 -9.25
N VAL A 220 -17.33 -3.86 -10.03
CA VAL A 220 -17.76 -3.49 -11.38
C VAL A 220 -16.56 -3.59 -12.31
N CYS A 221 -16.77 -4.22 -13.46
CA CYS A 221 -15.78 -4.28 -14.54
C CYS A 221 -16.49 -3.98 -15.84
N LYS A 222 -16.01 -2.98 -16.60
CA LYS A 222 -16.67 -2.60 -17.86
C LYS A 222 -16.24 -3.46 -19.03
N GLU A 223 -14.99 -3.92 -19.04
CA GLU A 223 -14.49 -4.72 -20.15
C GLU A 223 -13.61 -5.86 -19.62
N ILE A 224 -13.92 -7.05 -20.09
CA ILE A 224 -13.14 -8.27 -19.81
C ILE A 224 -12.69 -8.85 -21.15
N ASN A 225 -11.38 -9.06 -21.30
CA ASN A 225 -10.82 -9.74 -22.44
C ASN A 225 -10.08 -11.01 -21.99
N ILE A 226 -10.55 -12.16 -22.45
CA ILE A 226 -9.93 -13.46 -22.23
C ILE A 226 -9.43 -13.97 -23.59
N PRO A 227 -8.12 -13.84 -23.87
CA PRO A 227 -7.56 -14.33 -25.13
C PRO A 227 -7.75 -15.84 -25.22
N SER A 228 -8.52 -16.29 -26.20
CA SER A 228 -8.68 -17.71 -26.51
C SER A 228 -7.77 -18.09 -27.68
N GLU A 229 -7.15 -19.24 -27.60
CA GLU A 229 -6.36 -19.79 -28.71
C GLU A 229 -7.25 -20.03 -29.95
N ASP A 230 -8.53 -20.34 -29.73
CA ASP A 230 -9.52 -20.63 -30.77
C ASP A 230 -10.24 -19.41 -31.36
N LYS A 231 -9.92 -18.17 -30.90
CA LYS A 231 -10.57 -16.92 -31.34
C LYS A 231 -12.12 -16.90 -31.22
N ARG A 232 -12.74 -17.84 -30.48
CA ARG A 232 -14.20 -18.06 -30.49
C ARG A 232 -14.97 -17.29 -29.43
N TYR A 233 -14.31 -16.71 -28.44
CA TYR A 233 -14.99 -16.01 -27.34
C TYR A 233 -14.43 -14.62 -27.16
N ARG A 234 -15.23 -13.59 -27.49
CA ARG A 234 -15.11 -12.22 -27.00
C ARG A 234 -16.39 -11.94 -26.23
N PHE A 235 -16.23 -11.54 -25.00
CA PHE A 235 -17.32 -11.10 -24.13
C PHE A 235 -17.24 -9.60 -23.96
#